data_93c31d662e603f47b5f988a026a5882b
#
_entry.id   93c31d662e603f47b5f988a026a5882b
#
_cell.length_a   1.000
_cell.length_b   1.000
_cell.length_c   1.000
_cell.angle_alpha   90.00
_cell.angle_beta   90.00
_cell.angle_gamma   90.00
#
_symmetry.space_group_name_H-M   'P 1'
#
loop_
_entity.id
_entity.type
_entity.pdbx_description
1 polymer ?
#
loop_
_entity_poly.entity_id
_entity_poly.type
_entity_poly.pdbx_seq_one_letter_code
_entity_poly.pdbx_strand_id
1 'polypeptide(L)'
;MKKVKLVSVTPDAEQTMAYIARVSNPNNQDNEKFAGLLRYCIEHEHWSVFEQSSMTLEIETTRAIAAQILRHRSFTFQEFSQRYAKSNELGKIQLPDLRRQDTKNRQNSIDDLDPFVRQKLDAQMITLFS
;
A
#
# COMPACT_ATOMS: atom_id res chain seq x y z
N MET A 1 -8.19 11.12 6.24
CA MET A 1 -6.88 11.38 5.58
C MET A 1 -6.18 10.05 5.43
N LYS A 2 -5.69 9.71 4.24
CA LYS A 2 -4.93 8.47 4.03
C LYS A 2 -3.48 8.76 4.37
N LYS A 3 -2.85 7.94 5.21
CA LYS A 3 -1.46 8.15 5.65
C LYS A 3 -0.70 6.85 5.62
N VAL A 4 0.53 6.90 5.16
CA VAL A 4 1.46 5.77 5.18
C VAL A 4 2.73 6.21 5.89
N LYS A 5 3.20 5.39 6.82
CA LYS A 5 4.42 5.63 7.59
C LYS A 5 5.30 4.38 7.53
N LEU A 6 6.57 4.56 7.24
CA LEU A 6 7.57 3.51 7.38
C LEU A 6 7.85 3.28 8.86
N VAL A 7 7.65 2.06 9.34
CA VAL A 7 7.94 1.64 10.72
C VAL A 7 9.34 1.06 10.81
N SER A 8 9.67 0.16 9.89
CA SER A 8 10.99 -0.46 9.80
C SER A 8 11.29 -0.91 8.38
N VAL A 9 12.57 -1.02 8.08
CA VAL A 9 13.08 -1.59 6.82
C VAL A 9 14.39 -2.30 7.13
N THR A 10 14.71 -3.35 6.38
CA THR A 10 16.02 -4.00 6.44
C THR A 10 17.11 -2.95 6.25
N PRO A 11 18.08 -2.83 7.19
CA PRO A 11 19.19 -1.91 7.03
C PRO A 11 19.93 -2.13 5.71
N ASP A 12 20.33 -1.06 5.05
CA ASP A 12 21.06 -1.09 3.77
C ASP A 12 20.44 -2.07 2.75
N ALA A 13 19.12 -2.10 2.67
CA ALA A 13 18.35 -3.09 1.93
C ALA A 13 18.80 -3.26 0.47
N GLU A 14 19.01 -2.16 -0.24
CA GLU A 14 19.43 -2.19 -1.65
C GLU A 14 20.85 -2.78 -1.81
N GLN A 15 21.78 -2.40 -0.95
CA GLN A 15 23.13 -2.93 -0.94
C GLN A 15 23.13 -4.42 -0.58
N THR A 16 22.33 -4.81 0.42
CA THR A 16 22.16 -6.21 0.85
C THR A 16 21.61 -7.07 -0.30
N MET A 17 20.55 -6.61 -0.97
CA MET A 17 19.99 -7.31 -2.13
C MET A 17 21.01 -7.48 -3.25
N ALA A 18 21.80 -6.44 -3.54
CA ALA A 18 22.83 -6.51 -4.58
C ALA A 18 24.00 -7.42 -4.19
N TYR A 19 24.41 -7.42 -2.92
CA TYR A 19 25.41 -8.36 -2.39
C TYR A 19 24.96 -9.80 -2.59
N ILE A 20 23.71 -10.11 -2.25
CA ILE A 20 23.11 -11.42 -2.42
C ILE A 20 22.97 -11.81 -3.90
N ALA A 21 22.55 -10.88 -4.75
CA ALA A 21 22.46 -11.12 -6.19
C ALA A 21 23.82 -11.50 -6.83
N ARG A 22 24.94 -11.08 -6.20
CA ARG A 22 26.31 -11.36 -6.67
C ARG A 22 26.95 -12.59 -6.02
N VAL A 23 26.19 -13.41 -5.30
CA VAL A 23 26.72 -14.58 -4.60
C VAL A 23 27.57 -15.51 -5.51
N SER A 24 27.25 -15.57 -6.78
CA SER A 24 28.00 -16.35 -7.79
C SER A 24 29.18 -15.59 -8.40
N ASN A 25 29.46 -14.37 -7.96
CA ASN A 25 30.58 -13.55 -8.42
C ASN A 25 31.29 -12.90 -7.21
N PRO A 26 32.04 -13.69 -6.39
CA PRO A 26 32.63 -13.23 -5.15
C PRO A 26 33.55 -12.01 -5.30
N ASN A 27 34.27 -11.89 -6.41
CA ASN A 27 35.19 -10.78 -6.63
C ASN A 27 34.50 -9.43 -6.84
N ASN A 28 33.18 -9.42 -7.08
CA ASN A 28 32.38 -8.22 -7.30
C ASN A 28 31.24 -8.10 -6.25
N GLN A 29 31.22 -8.96 -5.26
CA GLN A 29 30.12 -9.04 -4.30
C GLN A 29 29.98 -7.78 -3.47
N ASP A 30 31.09 -7.19 -3.03
CA ASP A 30 31.15 -5.97 -2.20
C ASP A 30 31.11 -4.66 -3.02
N ASN A 31 30.79 -4.73 -4.30
CA ASN A 31 30.74 -3.53 -5.15
C ASN A 31 29.58 -2.61 -4.74
N GLU A 32 29.90 -1.39 -4.33
CA GLU A 32 28.94 -0.36 -3.92
C GLU A 32 28.05 0.15 -5.06
N LYS A 33 28.39 -0.11 -6.31
CA LYS A 33 27.58 0.29 -7.48
C LYS A 33 26.49 -0.75 -7.75
N PHE A 34 25.38 -0.67 -7.04
CA PHE A 34 24.32 -1.70 -7.08
C PHE A 34 23.06 -1.30 -7.85
N ALA A 35 22.79 0.00 -8.07
CA ALA A 35 21.54 0.45 -8.67
C ALA A 35 21.28 -0.14 -10.07
N GLY A 36 22.33 -0.25 -10.90
CA GLY A 36 22.24 -0.86 -12.24
C GLY A 36 21.91 -2.35 -12.19
N LEU A 37 22.50 -3.07 -11.23
CA LEU A 37 22.21 -4.49 -11.04
C LEU A 37 20.76 -4.72 -10.60
N LEU A 38 20.26 -3.96 -9.62
CA LEU A 38 18.89 -4.10 -9.16
C LEU A 38 17.88 -3.77 -10.25
N ARG A 39 18.16 -2.73 -11.07
CA ARG A 39 17.34 -2.40 -12.24
C ARG A 39 17.33 -3.56 -13.26
N TYR A 40 18.48 -4.12 -13.55
CA TYR A 40 18.60 -5.30 -14.41
C TYR A 40 17.77 -6.48 -13.87
N CYS A 41 17.83 -6.74 -12.57
CA CYS A 41 17.02 -7.80 -11.94
C CYS A 41 15.52 -7.56 -12.12
N ILE A 42 15.05 -6.31 -11.99
CA ILE A 42 13.64 -5.94 -12.23
C ILE A 42 13.26 -6.17 -13.69
N GLU A 43 14.06 -5.67 -14.62
CA GLU A 43 13.83 -5.79 -16.07
C GLU A 43 13.79 -7.24 -16.57
N HIS A 44 14.52 -8.13 -15.88
CA HIS A 44 14.59 -9.56 -16.24
C HIS A 44 13.78 -10.45 -15.29
N GLU A 45 12.91 -9.86 -14.47
CA GLU A 45 11.99 -10.58 -13.57
C GLU A 45 12.70 -11.51 -12.55
N HIS A 46 13.91 -11.14 -12.11
CA HIS A 46 14.67 -11.87 -11.09
C HIS A 46 14.22 -11.45 -9.69
N TRP A 47 13.01 -11.85 -9.29
CA TRP A 47 12.32 -11.37 -8.09
C TRP A 47 12.91 -11.90 -6.78
N SER A 48 13.52 -13.08 -6.77
CA SER A 48 14.04 -13.71 -5.55
C SER A 48 15.08 -12.86 -4.81
N VAL A 49 15.78 -11.99 -5.50
CA VAL A 49 16.74 -11.04 -4.91
C VAL A 49 16.02 -10.05 -3.96
N PHE A 50 14.82 -9.63 -4.33
CA PHE A 50 14.03 -8.65 -3.57
C PHE A 50 13.31 -9.27 -2.36
N GLU A 51 13.18 -10.59 -2.31
CA GLU A 51 12.62 -11.31 -1.17
C GLU A 51 13.57 -11.37 0.03
N GLN A 52 14.83 -10.97 -0.15
CA GLN A 52 15.85 -10.95 0.89
C GLN A 52 15.77 -9.72 1.80
N SER A 53 14.89 -8.82 1.53
CA SER A 53 14.67 -7.61 2.33
C SER A 53 13.18 -7.41 2.62
N SER A 54 12.89 -6.77 3.73
CA SER A 54 11.52 -6.53 4.18
C SER A 54 11.33 -5.10 4.68
N MET A 55 10.10 -4.62 4.62
CA MET A 55 9.69 -3.38 5.27
C MET A 55 8.35 -3.56 5.98
N THR A 56 8.16 -2.82 7.06
CA THR A 56 6.90 -2.73 7.78
C THR A 56 6.34 -1.33 7.61
N LEU A 57 5.10 -1.25 7.17
CA LEU A 57 4.37 0.00 6.96
C LEU A 57 3.17 0.06 7.91
N GLU A 58 2.98 1.22 8.54
CA GLU A 58 1.74 1.59 9.19
C GLU A 58 0.87 2.34 8.19
N ILE A 59 -0.35 1.87 7.97
CA ILE A 59 -1.28 2.43 6.98
C ILE A 59 -2.57 2.83 7.66
N GLU A 60 -2.82 4.15 7.72
CA GLU A 60 -4.12 4.69 8.13
C GLU A 60 -5.00 4.87 6.89
N THR A 61 -6.10 4.14 6.82
CA THR A 61 -6.97 4.17 5.66
C THR A 61 -8.42 3.84 6.01
N THR A 62 -9.32 3.91 5.05
CA THR A 62 -10.72 3.51 5.25
C THR A 62 -10.85 1.99 5.28
N ARG A 63 -11.88 1.48 5.94
CA ARG A 63 -12.16 0.05 6.00
C ARG A 63 -12.33 -0.59 4.62
N ALA A 64 -12.92 0.13 3.68
CA ALA A 64 -13.09 -0.34 2.31
C ALA A 64 -11.74 -0.58 1.60
N ILE A 65 -10.77 0.33 1.80
CA ILE A 65 -9.41 0.19 1.24
C ILE A 65 -8.64 -0.89 1.99
N ALA A 66 -8.72 -0.92 3.33
CA ALA A 66 -8.07 -1.95 4.15
C ALA A 66 -8.49 -3.35 3.70
N ALA A 67 -9.80 -3.58 3.47
CA ALA A 67 -10.31 -4.85 2.99
C ALA A 67 -9.71 -5.28 1.63
N GLN A 68 -9.34 -4.34 0.75
CA GLN A 68 -8.64 -4.65 -0.50
C GLN A 68 -7.16 -4.99 -0.26
N ILE A 69 -6.49 -4.25 0.62
CA ILE A 69 -5.08 -4.49 0.98
C ILE A 69 -4.92 -5.88 1.60
N LEU A 70 -5.80 -6.24 2.53
CA LEU A 70 -5.77 -7.53 3.24
C LEU A 70 -5.94 -8.76 2.33
N ARG A 71 -6.38 -8.58 1.08
CA ARG A 71 -6.46 -9.68 0.10
C ARG A 71 -5.10 -10.06 -0.49
N HIS A 72 -4.06 -9.29 -0.25
CA HIS A 72 -2.72 -9.53 -0.77
C HIS A 72 -2.05 -10.68 -0.02
N ARG A 73 -1.88 -11.82 -0.66
CA ARG A 73 -1.42 -13.05 -0.01
C ARG A 73 0.07 -13.08 0.31
N SER A 74 0.86 -12.23 -0.34
CA SER A 74 2.32 -12.15 -0.15
C SER A 74 2.73 -11.31 1.05
N PHE A 75 1.78 -10.65 1.72
CA PHE A 75 2.03 -9.80 2.88
C PHE A 75 1.43 -10.41 4.14
N THR A 76 2.00 -10.05 5.28
CA THR A 76 1.43 -10.32 6.60
C THR A 76 0.83 -9.02 7.15
N PHE A 77 -0.26 -9.12 7.89
CA PHE A 77 -1.01 -7.98 8.35
C PHE A 77 -1.33 -8.08 9.85
N GLN A 78 -1.33 -6.91 10.50
CA GLN A 78 -1.94 -6.71 11.81
C GLN A 78 -2.95 -5.57 11.68
N GLU A 79 -4.23 -5.88 11.75
CA GLU A 79 -5.29 -4.90 11.63
C GLU A 79 -5.76 -4.42 13.01
N PHE A 80 -6.13 -3.14 13.11
CA PHE A 80 -6.78 -2.59 14.29
C PHE A 80 -8.10 -3.34 14.59
N SER A 81 -8.21 -3.89 15.78
CA SER A 81 -9.36 -4.70 16.16
C SER A 81 -10.36 -3.93 17.04
N GLN A 82 -11.57 -3.73 16.54
CA GLN A 82 -12.69 -3.16 17.29
C GLN A 82 -13.17 -4.05 18.45
N ARG A 83 -12.66 -5.28 18.55
CA ARG A 83 -12.96 -6.17 19.70
C ARG A 83 -12.19 -5.78 20.96
N TYR A 84 -11.04 -5.08 20.79
CA TYR A 84 -10.15 -4.69 21.89
C TYR A 84 -10.10 -3.19 22.11
N ALA A 85 -10.53 -2.39 21.15
CA ALA A 85 -10.52 -0.94 21.22
C ALA A 85 -11.90 -0.37 20.91
N LYS A 86 -12.22 0.76 21.53
CA LYS A 86 -13.50 1.44 21.29
C LYS A 86 -13.50 2.10 19.90
N SER A 87 -14.65 2.08 19.24
CA SER A 87 -14.80 2.65 17.90
C SER A 87 -14.51 4.17 17.82
N ASN A 88 -14.68 4.90 18.92
CA ASN A 88 -14.35 6.32 19.02
C ASN A 88 -12.84 6.61 18.95
N GLU A 89 -11.98 5.61 19.18
CA GLU A 89 -10.52 5.71 19.02
C GLU A 89 -10.09 5.68 17.56
N LEU A 90 -10.96 5.26 16.64
CA LEU A 90 -10.73 5.27 15.21
C LEU A 90 -10.77 6.66 14.55
N GLY A 91 -11.10 7.69 15.34
CA GLY A 91 -11.17 9.08 14.85
C GLY A 91 -12.49 9.42 14.15
N LYS A 92 -12.48 10.49 13.36
CA LYS A 92 -13.68 10.98 12.68
C LYS A 92 -14.08 10.08 11.50
N ILE A 93 -15.40 10.02 11.25
CA ILE A 93 -15.95 9.37 10.07
C ILE A 93 -15.30 9.94 8.82
N GLN A 94 -14.73 9.06 7.99
CA GLN A 94 -14.18 9.43 6.70
C GLN A 94 -15.17 9.06 5.60
N LEU A 95 -15.67 10.07 4.90
CA LEU A 95 -16.52 9.87 3.76
C LEU A 95 -15.73 9.23 2.61
N PRO A 96 -16.32 8.29 1.86
CA PRO A 96 -15.69 7.70 0.69
C PRO A 96 -15.51 8.74 -0.42
N ASP A 97 -14.47 8.60 -1.22
CA ASP A 97 -14.30 9.37 -2.45
C ASP A 97 -15.22 8.79 -3.53
N LEU A 98 -16.41 9.38 -3.64
CA LEU A 98 -17.44 8.90 -4.56
C LEU A 98 -17.10 9.29 -6.00
N ARG A 99 -17.14 8.30 -6.89
CA ARG A 99 -16.90 8.44 -8.32
C ARG A 99 -18.03 7.82 -9.11
N ARG A 100 -18.21 8.29 -10.34
CA ARG A 100 -19.18 7.70 -11.27
C ARG A 100 -18.64 6.41 -11.86
N GLN A 101 -19.50 5.40 -12.02
CA GLN A 101 -19.16 4.16 -12.70
C GLN A 101 -18.86 4.43 -14.17
N ASP A 102 -17.77 3.89 -14.69
CA ASP A 102 -17.50 3.89 -16.13
C ASP A 102 -18.50 2.97 -16.85
N THR A 103 -19.10 3.45 -17.91
CA THR A 103 -20.10 2.71 -18.69
C THR A 103 -19.50 1.68 -19.63
N LYS A 104 -18.22 1.84 -20.01
CA LYS A 104 -17.50 0.96 -20.93
C LYS A 104 -16.67 -0.09 -20.19
N ASN A 105 -15.99 0.31 -19.12
CA ASN A 105 -15.17 -0.57 -18.32
C ASN A 105 -15.68 -0.60 -16.87
N ARG A 106 -16.34 -1.67 -16.47
CA ARG A 106 -16.90 -1.84 -15.12
C ARG A 106 -15.85 -1.85 -14.00
N GLN A 107 -14.59 -2.07 -14.31
CA GLN A 107 -13.51 -2.02 -13.33
C GLN A 107 -12.95 -0.60 -13.13
N ASN A 108 -13.36 0.34 -13.98
CA ASN A 108 -12.92 1.72 -13.94
C ASN A 108 -13.99 2.63 -13.31
N SER A 109 -13.54 3.77 -12.80
CA SER A 109 -14.40 4.84 -12.31
C SER A 109 -13.94 6.18 -12.88
N ILE A 110 -14.88 7.10 -13.06
CA ILE A 110 -14.62 8.42 -13.64
C ILE A 110 -14.85 9.46 -12.54
N ASP A 111 -13.84 10.33 -12.32
CA ASP A 111 -13.91 11.39 -11.31
C ASP A 111 -14.57 12.66 -11.88
N ASP A 112 -15.82 12.49 -12.29
CA ASP A 112 -16.67 13.55 -12.86
C ASP A 112 -18.04 13.62 -12.19
N LEU A 113 -18.14 13.15 -10.95
CA LEU A 113 -19.41 13.23 -10.21
C LEU A 113 -19.77 14.69 -9.96
N ASP A 114 -20.98 15.07 -10.36
CA ASP A 114 -21.50 16.42 -10.15
C ASP A 114 -21.35 16.87 -8.69
N PRO A 115 -20.79 18.07 -8.43
CA PRO A 115 -20.53 18.55 -7.07
C PRO A 115 -21.76 18.63 -6.18
N PHE A 116 -22.93 18.97 -6.73
CA PHE A 116 -24.18 19.03 -5.99
C PHE A 116 -24.66 17.62 -5.58
N VAL A 117 -24.54 16.67 -6.49
CA VAL A 117 -24.85 15.26 -6.19
C VAL A 117 -23.90 14.71 -5.13
N ARG A 118 -22.60 15.00 -5.22
CA ARG A 118 -21.60 14.62 -4.20
C ARG A 118 -21.97 15.19 -2.84
N GLN A 119 -22.23 16.49 -2.75
CA GLN A 119 -22.61 17.15 -1.49
C GLN A 119 -23.87 16.53 -0.86
N LYS A 120 -24.88 16.23 -1.68
CA LYS A 120 -26.12 15.59 -1.20
C LYS A 120 -25.87 14.20 -0.63
N LEU A 121 -25.05 13.38 -1.29
CA LEU A 121 -24.69 12.04 -0.85
C LEU A 121 -23.85 12.09 0.44
N ASP A 122 -22.89 13.01 0.52
CA ASP A 122 -22.07 13.21 1.73
C ASP A 122 -22.93 13.60 2.93
N ALA A 123 -23.88 14.52 2.75
CA ALA A 123 -24.82 14.92 3.80
C ALA A 123 -25.71 13.76 4.27
N GLN A 124 -26.19 12.92 3.36
CA GLN A 124 -26.95 11.73 3.70
C GLN A 124 -26.11 10.72 4.50
N MET A 125 -24.88 10.48 4.08
CA MET A 125 -23.96 9.58 4.79
C MET A 125 -23.67 10.10 6.21
N ILE A 126 -23.38 11.38 6.38
CA ILE A 126 -23.16 12.00 7.70
C ILE A 126 -24.36 11.77 8.61
N THR A 127 -25.59 11.99 8.10
CA THR A 127 -26.81 11.80 8.87
C THR A 127 -27.04 10.34 9.32
N LEU A 128 -26.58 9.37 8.52
CA LEU A 128 -26.70 7.95 8.89
C LEU A 128 -25.73 7.52 10.00
N PHE A 129 -24.67 8.28 10.23
CA PHE A 129 -23.65 7.97 11.25
C PHE A 129 -23.76 8.85 12.51
N SER A 130 -24.70 9.80 12.55
CA SER A 130 -25.01 10.63 13.72
C SER A 130 -26.06 9.99 14.59
#